data_5a6c23a4cf2e113dede86ea652c8b450
#
_entry.id   5a6c23a4cf2e113dede86ea652c8b450
#
_cell.length_a   1.000
_cell.length_b   1.000
_cell.length_c   1.000
_cell.angle_alpha   90.00
_cell.angle_beta   90.00
_cell.angle_gamma   90.00
#
_symmetry.space_group_name_H-M   'P 1'
#
loop_
_entity.id
_entity.type
_entity.pdbx_description
1 polymer ?
#
loop_
_entity_poly.entity_id
_entity_poly.type
_entity_poly.pdbx_seq_one_letter_code
_entity_poly.pdbx_strand_id
1 'polypeptide(L)'
;GNMGAAAPRYTETKMAPLALEMVRDIEEDTVDFQDNYDGQTQEPTVLPARFPNLLVNGSVGIAVGMATNIPPHNLREISDAALWALDNPGLPREELLDGLIQRVPGPDFPTGAQILGTKGIHEAYRTGRGSITMRAVVNVEEIQGRTCLVILSLIHI
;
A
#
# COMPACT_ATOMS: atom_id res chain seq x y z
N GLY A 1 -20.29 23.97 4.17
CA GLY A 1 -20.39 24.16 5.62
C GLY A 1 -19.30 23.40 6.33
N ASN A 2 -18.61 24.05 7.24
CA ASN A 2 -17.49 23.49 8.03
C ASN A 2 -18.02 22.63 9.19
N MET A 3 -18.76 21.56 8.90
CA MET A 3 -19.07 20.58 9.94
C MET A 3 -18.00 19.48 9.90
N GLY A 4 -17.26 19.33 10.99
CA GLY A 4 -16.33 18.22 11.18
C GLY A 4 -17.08 16.88 11.20
N ALA A 5 -16.35 15.79 10.93
CA ALA A 5 -16.91 14.44 11.01
C ALA A 5 -17.40 14.16 12.44
N ALA A 6 -18.48 13.38 12.57
CA ALA A 6 -18.94 12.89 13.86
C ALA A 6 -17.87 12.01 14.53
N ALA A 7 -17.91 11.92 15.86
CA ALA A 7 -17.01 11.01 16.56
C ALA A 7 -17.22 9.55 16.09
N PRO A 8 -16.16 8.74 15.97
CA PRO A 8 -16.27 7.36 15.45
C PRO A 8 -17.33 6.49 16.18
N ARG A 9 -17.58 6.75 17.46
CA ARG A 9 -18.61 6.03 18.25
C ARG A 9 -20.06 6.23 17.78
N TYR A 10 -20.32 7.21 16.89
CA TYR A 10 -21.64 7.49 16.33
C TYR A 10 -21.78 7.04 14.87
N THR A 11 -20.75 6.43 14.32
CA THR A 11 -20.74 6.02 12.91
C THR A 11 -20.57 4.50 12.81
N GLU A 12 -21.35 3.91 11.91
CA GLU A 12 -21.19 2.52 11.53
C GLU A 12 -20.30 2.44 10.29
N THR A 13 -19.50 1.40 10.21
CA THR A 13 -18.66 1.10 9.04
C THR A 13 -19.06 -0.24 8.45
N LYS A 14 -18.89 -0.37 7.14
CA LYS A 14 -19.10 -1.61 6.40
C LYS A 14 -17.88 -1.87 5.53
N MET A 15 -17.40 -3.11 5.54
CA MET A 15 -16.30 -3.50 4.67
C MET A 15 -16.69 -3.38 3.20
N ALA A 16 -15.82 -2.76 2.41
CA ALA A 16 -15.93 -2.77 0.97
C ALA A 16 -15.70 -4.19 0.41
N PRO A 17 -16.19 -4.52 -0.80
CA PRO A 17 -16.02 -5.85 -1.39
C PRO A 17 -14.57 -6.35 -1.39
N LEU A 18 -13.60 -5.50 -1.72
CA LEU A 18 -12.19 -5.87 -1.70
C LEU A 18 -11.67 -6.13 -0.27
N ALA A 19 -12.18 -5.39 0.72
CA ALA A 19 -11.81 -5.61 2.12
C ALA A 19 -12.31 -6.97 2.65
N LEU A 20 -13.43 -7.51 2.11
CA LEU A 20 -13.91 -8.85 2.44
C LEU A 20 -12.91 -9.93 2.03
N GLU A 21 -12.13 -9.72 0.97
CA GLU A 21 -11.08 -10.65 0.54
C GLU A 21 -9.89 -10.71 1.51
N MET A 22 -9.75 -9.70 2.39
CA MET A 22 -8.74 -9.71 3.45
C MET A 22 -9.07 -10.66 4.59
N VAL A 23 -10.37 -10.90 4.85
CA VAL A 23 -10.87 -11.74 5.95
C VAL A 23 -11.51 -13.04 5.46
N ARG A 24 -11.60 -13.24 4.17
CA ARG A 24 -12.09 -14.49 3.60
C ARG A 24 -11.21 -15.64 4.06
N ASP A 25 -11.78 -16.77 4.32
CA ASP A 25 -11.10 -17.97 4.83
C ASP A 25 -10.55 -17.83 6.28
N ILE A 26 -10.95 -16.80 7.04
CA ILE A 26 -10.50 -16.59 8.44
C ILE A 26 -10.99 -17.69 9.38
N GLU A 27 -12.12 -18.33 9.06
CA GLU A 27 -12.70 -19.42 9.84
C GLU A 27 -12.13 -20.81 9.47
N GLU A 28 -11.18 -20.85 8.51
CA GLU A 28 -10.62 -22.11 7.97
C GLU A 28 -9.23 -22.45 8.57
N ASP A 29 -8.96 -22.01 9.79
CA ASP A 29 -7.68 -22.25 10.50
C ASP A 29 -6.45 -21.75 9.70
N THR A 30 -6.60 -20.61 9.06
CA THR A 30 -5.57 -19.99 8.21
C THR A 30 -4.64 -19.05 8.97
N VAL A 31 -5.05 -18.59 10.15
CA VAL A 31 -4.31 -17.64 11.00
C VAL A 31 -4.51 -17.97 12.47
N ASP A 32 -3.52 -17.62 13.29
CA ASP A 32 -3.61 -17.77 14.74
C ASP A 32 -4.48 -16.66 15.35
N PHE A 33 -5.17 -17.00 16.44
CA PHE A 33 -5.98 -16.10 17.23
C PHE A 33 -5.33 -15.85 18.61
N GLN A 34 -5.57 -14.68 19.16
CA GLN A 34 -5.19 -14.29 20.49
C GLN A 34 -6.36 -13.62 21.22
N ASP A 35 -6.28 -13.53 22.55
CA ASP A 35 -7.29 -12.80 23.30
C ASP A 35 -7.22 -11.31 22.96
N ASN A 36 -8.41 -10.68 22.85
CA ASN A 36 -8.50 -9.25 22.67
C ASN A 36 -8.07 -8.50 23.96
N TYR A 37 -8.11 -7.16 23.96
CA TYR A 37 -7.62 -6.31 25.04
C TYR A 37 -8.24 -6.59 26.42
N ASP A 38 -9.46 -7.13 26.49
CA ASP A 38 -10.18 -7.46 27.74
C ASP A 38 -10.34 -8.97 28.00
N GLY A 39 -9.82 -9.80 27.12
CA GLY A 39 -9.87 -11.26 27.24
C GLY A 39 -11.27 -11.87 27.09
N GLN A 40 -12.26 -11.11 26.63
CA GLN A 40 -13.63 -11.62 26.48
C GLN A 40 -13.89 -12.27 25.12
N THR A 41 -13.15 -11.88 24.11
CA THR A 41 -13.23 -12.42 22.74
C THR A 41 -11.83 -12.62 22.19
N GLN A 42 -11.74 -13.35 21.09
CA GLN A 42 -10.48 -13.55 20.38
C GLN A 42 -10.41 -12.70 19.11
N GLU A 43 -9.23 -12.27 18.77
CA GLU A 43 -8.92 -11.56 17.54
C GLU A 43 -7.81 -12.26 16.77
N PRO A 44 -7.80 -12.20 15.43
CA PRO A 44 -6.73 -12.78 14.64
C PRO A 44 -5.42 -12.00 14.83
N THR A 45 -4.30 -12.70 14.92
CA THR A 45 -2.96 -12.07 15.02
C THR A 45 -2.57 -11.35 13.74
N VAL A 46 -3.02 -11.87 12.60
CA VAL A 46 -2.89 -11.30 11.25
C VAL A 46 -4.13 -11.64 10.44
N LEU A 47 -4.38 -10.92 9.35
CA LEU A 47 -5.46 -11.25 8.42
C LEU A 47 -4.98 -12.27 7.37
N PRO A 48 -5.83 -13.21 6.90
CA PRO A 48 -5.47 -14.21 5.88
C PRO A 48 -5.02 -13.59 4.56
N ALA A 49 -5.61 -12.48 4.16
CA ALA A 49 -5.29 -11.65 3.00
C ALA A 49 -5.05 -12.45 1.70
N ARG A 50 -6.09 -12.65 0.90
CA ARG A 50 -6.01 -13.40 -0.39
C ARG A 50 -5.18 -12.71 -1.47
N PHE A 51 -4.76 -11.49 -1.26
CA PHE A 51 -3.85 -10.74 -2.14
C PHE A 51 -2.75 -10.06 -1.30
N PRO A 52 -1.60 -9.73 -1.88
CA PRO A 52 -0.45 -9.20 -1.14
C PRO A 52 -0.66 -7.73 -0.73
N ASN A 53 -1.58 -7.51 0.22
CA ASN A 53 -2.09 -6.21 0.63
C ASN A 53 -1.00 -5.26 1.14
N LEU A 54 0.04 -5.77 1.82
CA LEU A 54 1.13 -4.94 2.32
C LEU A 54 1.82 -4.16 1.20
N LEU A 55 2.03 -4.79 0.06
CA LEU A 55 2.68 -4.15 -1.09
C LEU A 55 1.68 -3.36 -1.94
N VAL A 56 0.43 -3.82 -2.05
CA VAL A 56 -0.60 -3.15 -2.84
C VAL A 56 -1.01 -1.82 -2.21
N ASN A 57 -1.33 -1.81 -0.92
CA ASN A 57 -1.75 -0.60 -0.21
C ASN A 57 -0.60 0.15 0.47
N GLY A 58 0.56 -0.48 0.59
CA GLY A 58 1.67 0.08 1.36
C GLY A 58 1.40 0.11 2.86
N SER A 59 2.34 0.67 3.60
CA SER A 59 2.22 0.84 5.04
C SER A 59 3.06 2.00 5.52
N VAL A 60 2.52 2.81 6.42
CA VAL A 60 3.26 3.86 7.12
C VAL A 60 3.11 3.63 8.62
N GLY A 61 4.23 3.58 9.31
CA GLY A 61 4.24 3.38 10.75
C GLY A 61 5.41 4.10 11.41
N ILE A 62 5.13 4.70 12.57
CA ILE A 62 6.14 5.38 13.38
C ILE A 62 6.17 4.70 14.74
N ALA A 63 7.35 4.16 15.10
CA ALA A 63 7.60 3.55 16.38
C ALA A 63 8.80 4.24 17.06
N VAL A 64 9.02 3.91 18.32
CA VAL A 64 10.20 4.41 19.05
C VAL A 64 11.46 3.77 18.46
N GLY A 65 12.34 4.60 17.94
CA GLY A 65 13.62 4.16 17.39
C GLY A 65 13.59 3.64 15.95
N MET A 66 12.40 3.48 15.33
CA MET A 66 12.28 3.08 13.92
C MET A 66 10.99 3.60 13.28
N ALA A 67 11.01 3.72 11.97
CA ALA A 67 9.83 4.02 11.18
C ALA A 67 9.83 3.16 9.92
N THR A 68 8.64 2.86 9.40
CA THR A 68 8.46 2.21 8.09
C THR A 68 7.62 3.09 7.18
N ASN A 69 7.95 3.06 5.90
CA ASN A 69 7.17 3.73 4.86
C ASN A 69 7.28 2.90 3.57
N ILE A 70 6.29 2.05 3.35
CA ILE A 70 6.20 1.20 2.16
C ILE A 70 5.18 1.85 1.23
N PRO A 71 5.58 2.28 0.02
CA PRO A 71 4.65 2.87 -0.94
C PRO A 71 3.66 1.83 -1.48
N PRO A 72 2.47 2.26 -1.95
CA PRO A 72 1.53 1.39 -2.64
C PRO A 72 2.04 0.98 -4.02
N HIS A 73 1.57 -0.17 -4.51
CA HIS A 73 1.93 -0.72 -5.82
C HIS A 73 0.70 -1.21 -6.58
N ASN A 74 0.85 -1.40 -7.86
CA ASN A 74 -0.20 -1.92 -8.72
C ASN A 74 -0.50 -3.39 -8.40
N LEU A 75 -1.78 -3.72 -8.15
CA LEU A 75 -2.20 -5.07 -7.77
C LEU A 75 -1.81 -6.12 -8.81
N ARG A 76 -1.94 -5.80 -10.11
CA ARG A 76 -1.61 -6.74 -11.19
C ARG A 76 -0.11 -7.03 -11.23
N GLU A 77 0.72 -5.99 -11.17
CA GLU A 77 2.17 -6.11 -11.17
C GLU A 77 2.67 -6.94 -9.97
N ILE A 78 2.15 -6.66 -8.78
CA ILE A 78 2.51 -7.43 -7.58
C ILE A 78 2.04 -8.88 -7.67
N SER A 79 0.84 -9.13 -8.20
CA SER A 79 0.33 -10.50 -8.36
C SER A 79 1.16 -11.29 -9.38
N ASP A 80 1.50 -10.68 -10.51
CA ASP A 80 2.34 -11.30 -11.54
C ASP A 80 3.75 -11.57 -11.00
N ALA A 81 4.31 -10.65 -10.21
CA ALA A 81 5.61 -10.84 -9.56
C ALA A 81 5.57 -11.99 -8.53
N ALA A 82 4.51 -12.07 -7.73
CA ALA A 82 4.33 -13.14 -6.74
C ALA A 82 4.22 -14.53 -7.41
N LEU A 83 3.40 -14.64 -8.46
CA LEU A 83 3.27 -15.88 -9.24
C LEU A 83 4.60 -16.30 -9.84
N TRP A 84 5.32 -15.35 -10.45
CA TRP A 84 6.64 -15.63 -11.02
C TRP A 84 7.65 -16.10 -9.96
N ALA A 85 7.63 -15.50 -8.76
CA ALA A 85 8.50 -15.93 -7.67
C ALA A 85 8.19 -17.36 -7.21
N LEU A 86 6.91 -17.73 -7.15
CA LEU A 86 6.48 -19.10 -6.82
C LEU A 86 6.91 -20.12 -7.86
N ASP A 87 6.93 -19.74 -9.14
CA ASP A 87 7.38 -20.60 -10.24
C ASP A 87 8.92 -20.75 -10.30
N ASN A 88 9.65 -19.91 -9.57
CA ASN A 88 11.11 -19.88 -9.59
C ASN A 88 11.75 -19.99 -8.17
N PRO A 89 11.40 -21.00 -7.35
CA PRO A 89 11.81 -21.08 -5.95
C PRO A 89 13.31 -21.33 -5.74
N GLY A 90 14.01 -21.77 -6.77
CA GLY A 90 15.45 -22.13 -6.70
C GLY A 90 16.39 -21.03 -7.19
N LEU A 91 15.88 -19.86 -7.57
CA LEU A 91 16.75 -18.79 -8.06
C LEU A 91 17.61 -18.19 -6.94
N PRO A 92 18.87 -17.83 -7.22
CA PRO A 92 19.67 -17.02 -6.32
C PRO A 92 18.97 -15.68 -6.01
N ARG A 93 19.19 -15.17 -4.79
CA ARG A 93 18.49 -13.95 -4.31
C ARG A 93 18.62 -12.77 -5.27
N GLU A 94 19.79 -12.54 -5.86
CA GLU A 94 20.01 -11.40 -6.75
C GLU A 94 19.24 -11.56 -8.07
N GLU A 95 19.22 -12.76 -8.65
CA GLU A 95 18.47 -13.06 -9.87
C GLU A 95 16.95 -12.97 -9.63
N LEU A 96 16.49 -13.48 -8.47
CA LEU A 96 15.09 -13.35 -8.06
C LEU A 96 14.70 -11.88 -7.93
N LEU A 97 15.54 -11.08 -7.26
CA LEU A 97 15.28 -9.65 -7.06
C LEU A 97 15.25 -8.89 -8.40
N ASP A 98 16.17 -9.17 -9.30
CA ASP A 98 16.18 -8.55 -10.64
C ASP A 98 14.91 -8.90 -11.43
N GLY A 99 14.48 -10.15 -11.39
CA GLY A 99 13.24 -10.59 -12.01
C GLY A 99 11.99 -9.95 -11.42
N LEU A 100 11.97 -9.72 -10.11
CA LEU A 100 10.87 -9.01 -9.42
C LEU A 100 10.83 -7.52 -9.79
N ILE A 101 12.00 -6.85 -9.83
CA ILE A 101 12.11 -5.43 -10.22
C ILE A 101 11.64 -5.21 -11.66
N GLN A 102 11.89 -6.16 -12.57
CA GLN A 102 11.40 -6.08 -13.95
C GLN A 102 9.87 -6.13 -14.03
N ARG A 103 9.19 -6.81 -13.11
CA ARG A 103 7.73 -6.96 -13.08
C ARG A 103 7.05 -5.86 -12.29
N VAL A 104 7.73 -5.32 -11.30
CA VAL A 104 7.25 -4.20 -10.48
C VAL A 104 8.20 -3.01 -10.69
N PRO A 105 8.02 -2.23 -11.76
CA PRO A 105 8.95 -1.17 -12.12
C PRO A 105 8.98 -0.01 -11.11
N GLY A 106 7.95 0.11 -10.28
CA GLY A 106 7.89 1.13 -9.24
C GLY A 106 6.55 1.19 -8.51
N PRO A 107 6.45 2.09 -7.52
CA PRO A 107 5.20 2.38 -6.83
C PRO A 107 4.11 2.90 -7.77
N ASP A 108 2.86 2.60 -7.43
CA ASP A 108 1.66 3.09 -8.10
C ASP A 108 0.81 3.89 -7.11
N PHE A 109 1.02 5.21 -7.09
CA PHE A 109 0.31 6.10 -6.17
C PHE A 109 -1.07 6.45 -6.70
N PRO A 110 -2.13 6.47 -5.86
CA PRO A 110 -3.49 6.80 -6.29
C PRO A 110 -3.68 8.27 -6.69
N THR A 111 -2.67 9.09 -6.54
CA THR A 111 -2.74 10.55 -6.66
C THR A 111 -2.34 11.10 -8.03
N GLY A 112 -1.81 10.29 -8.95
CA GLY A 112 -1.53 10.71 -10.32
C GLY A 112 -0.33 11.66 -10.51
N ALA A 113 0.61 11.69 -9.57
CA ALA A 113 1.87 12.41 -9.70
C ALA A 113 2.85 11.69 -10.65
N GLN A 114 3.93 12.37 -11.01
CA GLN A 114 5.03 11.80 -11.79
C GLN A 114 6.19 11.42 -10.87
N ILE A 115 6.70 10.20 -11.01
CA ILE A 115 7.94 9.77 -10.34
C ILE A 115 9.11 10.16 -11.22
N LEU A 116 10.11 10.81 -10.64
CA LEU A 116 11.30 11.30 -11.33
C LEU A 116 12.48 10.36 -11.14
N GLY A 117 12.77 9.59 -12.18
CA GLY A 117 13.87 8.61 -12.18
C GLY A 117 13.56 7.33 -11.41
N THR A 118 14.38 6.31 -11.63
CA THR A 118 14.19 4.96 -11.06
C THR A 118 15.23 4.57 -10.03
N LYS A 119 16.30 5.37 -9.89
CA LYS A 119 17.45 5.04 -9.00
C LYS A 119 17.00 4.77 -7.56
N GLY A 120 16.18 5.69 -6.99
CA GLY A 120 15.70 5.55 -5.62
C GLY A 120 14.78 4.35 -5.43
N ILE A 121 13.99 3.98 -6.45
CA ILE A 121 13.14 2.79 -6.45
C ILE A 121 14.01 1.53 -6.38
N HIS A 122 14.98 1.40 -7.27
CA HIS A 122 15.89 0.25 -7.29
C HIS A 122 16.69 0.12 -5.99
N GLU A 123 17.13 1.26 -5.43
CA GLU A 123 17.83 1.29 -4.15
C GLU A 123 16.91 0.81 -3.01
N ALA A 124 15.66 1.32 -2.96
CA ALA A 124 14.67 0.90 -1.98
C ALA A 124 14.38 -0.60 -2.05
N TYR A 125 14.20 -1.14 -3.24
CA TYR A 125 13.90 -2.56 -3.42
C TYR A 125 15.08 -3.47 -3.07
N ARG A 126 16.32 -3.03 -3.33
CA ARG A 126 17.53 -3.81 -3.03
C ARG A 126 17.96 -3.74 -1.57
N THR A 127 17.84 -2.59 -0.95
CA THR A 127 18.41 -2.32 0.37
C THR A 127 17.38 -2.10 1.47
N GLY A 128 16.10 -1.94 1.10
CA GLY A 128 15.03 -1.52 1.99
C GLY A 128 15.05 -0.01 2.30
N ARG A 129 15.92 0.76 1.64
CA ARG A 129 16.01 2.22 1.82
C ARG A 129 16.26 2.88 0.47
N GLY A 130 15.47 3.92 0.16
CA GLY A 130 15.61 4.69 -1.07
C GLY A 130 14.78 5.97 -1.01
N SER A 131 15.15 6.96 -1.81
CA SER A 131 14.40 8.20 -1.92
C SER A 131 13.69 8.24 -3.27
N ILE A 132 12.37 8.36 -3.25
CA ILE A 132 11.53 8.44 -4.43
C ILE A 132 11.10 9.89 -4.60
N THR A 133 11.60 10.54 -5.66
CA THR A 133 11.27 11.92 -5.96
C THR A 133 10.00 11.98 -6.80
N MET A 134 9.02 12.73 -6.34
CA MET A 134 7.75 12.93 -7.02
C MET A 134 7.55 14.38 -7.44
N ARG A 135 6.89 14.57 -8.57
CA ARG A 135 6.47 15.89 -9.07
C ARG A 135 4.95 15.90 -9.23
N ALA A 136 4.32 16.92 -8.64
CA ALA A 136 2.89 17.14 -8.83
C ALA A 136 2.57 17.45 -10.31
N VAL A 137 1.41 17.02 -10.77
CA VAL A 137 0.79 17.48 -12.02
C VAL A 137 -0.11 18.65 -11.69
N VAL A 138 0.16 19.80 -12.26
CA VAL A 138 -0.59 21.04 -12.00
C VAL A 138 -1.20 21.52 -13.30
N ASN A 139 -2.53 21.69 -13.31
CA ASN A 139 -3.29 22.24 -14.40
C ASN A 139 -3.86 23.61 -14.04
N VAL A 140 -4.00 24.46 -15.05
CA VAL A 140 -4.76 25.71 -14.92
C VAL A 140 -6.15 25.47 -15.47
N GLU A 141 -7.16 25.57 -14.61
CA GLU A 141 -8.56 25.33 -14.97
C GLU A 141 -9.45 26.49 -14.55
N GLU A 142 -10.55 26.70 -15.28
CA GLU A 142 -11.57 27.65 -14.89
C GLU A 142 -12.65 26.93 -14.07
N ILE A 143 -12.79 27.28 -12.78
CA ILE A 143 -13.77 26.73 -11.88
C ILE A 143 -14.69 27.85 -11.41
N GLN A 144 -15.97 27.75 -11.75
CA GLN A 144 -17.00 28.76 -11.41
C GLN A 144 -16.61 30.19 -11.83
N GLY A 145 -16.05 30.35 -13.05
CA GLY A 145 -15.65 31.63 -13.59
C GLY A 145 -14.37 32.22 -12.97
N ARG A 146 -13.57 31.42 -12.27
CA ARG A 146 -12.28 31.81 -11.69
C ARG A 146 -11.17 30.91 -12.20
N THR A 147 -10.07 31.51 -12.58
CA THR A 147 -8.84 30.76 -12.92
C THR A 147 -8.25 30.16 -11.65
N CYS A 148 -8.13 28.83 -11.63
CA CYS A 148 -7.63 28.06 -10.50
C CYS A 148 -6.43 27.21 -10.92
N LEU A 149 -5.47 27.05 -10.01
CA LEU A 149 -4.43 26.02 -10.13
C LEU A 149 -4.97 24.74 -9.50
N VAL A 150 -5.16 23.71 -10.33
CA VAL A 150 -5.60 22.39 -9.89
C VAL A 150 -4.38 21.48 -9.74
N ILE A 151 -4.07 21.13 -8.50
CA ILE A 151 -2.96 20.25 -8.15
C ILE A 151 -3.51 18.85 -7.97
N LEU A 152 -3.17 17.92 -8.85
CA LEU A 152 -3.69 16.56 -8.87
C LEU A 152 -3.02 15.64 -7.84
N SER A 153 -1.87 16.04 -7.30
CA SER A 153 -1.20 15.29 -6.23
C SER A 153 -0.30 16.18 -5.38
N LEU A 154 -0.46 16.06 -4.07
CA LEU A 154 0.49 16.54 -3.07
C LEU A 154 0.80 15.38 -2.14
N ILE A 155 1.95 14.75 -2.30
CA ILE A 155 2.48 13.80 -1.31
C ILE A 155 3.89 14.24 -0.95
N HIS A 156 4.10 14.49 0.34
CA HIS A 156 5.40 14.48 0.96
C HIS A 156 5.69 13.08 1.49
N ILE A 157 6.65 12.41 0.88
CA ILE A 157 7.27 11.19 1.42
C ILE A 157 8.72 11.52 1.74
#